data_a102838dca2fcff596e7ebb6fb29d87d
#
_entry.id   a102838dca2fcff596e7ebb6fb29d87d
#
_cell.length_a   1.000
_cell.length_b   1.000
_cell.length_c   1.000
_cell.angle_alpha   90.00
_cell.angle_beta   90.00
_cell.angle_gamma   90.00
#
_symmetry.space_group_name_H-M   'P 1'
#
loop_
_entity.id
_entity.type
_entity.pdbx_description
1 polymer ?
#
loop_
_entity_poly.entity_id
_entity_poly.type
_entity_poly.pdbx_seq_one_letter_code
_entity_poly.pdbx_strand_id
1 'polypeptide(L)'
;MLDLLHRSRLQFPGMGMGFLRRMMDEAVQHCRERLVGGVSLLNYDQVRSRVSQIQSYFTVCSAMCNFTATNVPLTKNTAKMDVEANAIKSVLTDYMQKASQSLLQLTGAKGYRLDHIAGRSTVDSRPFQIFEGSNDILYQQISESIMKAMRKVKSTNLYDFLKGYDLTIQSSDYFKDVLNFEI
;
A
#
# COMPACT_ATOMS: atom_id res chain seq x y z
N MET A 1 4.80 22.81 -11.84
CA MET A 1 3.78 22.37 -10.88
C MET A 1 3.54 20.85 -10.93
N LEU A 2 3.23 20.23 -12.07
CA LEU A 2 3.00 18.77 -12.17
C LEU A 2 4.18 17.92 -11.71
N ASP A 3 5.42 18.28 -12.08
CA ASP A 3 6.62 17.55 -11.61
C ASP A 3 6.70 17.50 -10.08
N LEU A 4 6.42 18.60 -9.40
CA LEU A 4 6.43 18.66 -7.95
C LEU A 4 5.38 17.74 -7.33
N LEU A 5 4.14 17.76 -7.83
CA LEU A 5 3.05 16.91 -7.34
C LEU A 5 3.33 15.42 -7.59
N HIS A 6 3.83 15.07 -8.77
CA HIS A 6 4.17 13.67 -9.07
C HIS A 6 5.35 13.21 -8.21
N ARG A 7 6.35 14.04 -8.01
CA ARG A 7 7.49 13.74 -7.14
C ARG A 7 7.06 13.49 -5.70
N SER A 8 6.19 14.34 -5.16
CA SER A 8 5.62 14.14 -3.83
C SER A 8 4.89 12.79 -3.75
N ARG A 9 3.99 12.48 -4.69
CA ARG A 9 3.27 11.20 -4.73
C ARG A 9 4.19 9.98 -4.82
N LEU A 10 5.25 10.06 -5.61
CA LEU A 10 6.24 8.99 -5.77
C LEU A 10 7.13 8.77 -4.52
N GLN A 11 7.15 9.72 -3.58
CA GLN A 11 7.86 9.58 -2.30
C GLN A 11 7.02 8.95 -1.19
N PHE A 12 5.70 8.86 -1.36
CA PHE A 12 4.81 8.24 -0.37
C PHE A 12 5.20 6.82 0.09
N PRO A 13 5.75 5.94 -0.77
CA PRO A 13 6.11 4.59 -0.35
C PRO A 13 7.08 4.54 0.84
N GLY A 14 8.02 5.46 0.94
CA GLY A 14 8.94 5.52 2.07
C GLY A 14 8.24 5.74 3.41
N MET A 15 7.28 6.67 3.44
CA MET A 15 6.45 6.93 4.61
C MET A 15 5.48 5.77 4.87
N GLY A 16 4.86 5.25 3.81
CA GLY A 16 3.92 4.14 3.88
C GLY A 16 4.55 2.87 4.42
N MET A 17 5.80 2.59 4.08
CA MET A 17 6.56 1.46 4.66
C MET A 17 6.67 1.57 6.18
N GLY A 18 7.07 2.73 6.70
CA GLY A 18 7.17 2.96 8.15
C GLY A 18 5.82 2.78 8.84
N PHE A 19 4.76 3.33 8.24
CA PHE A 19 3.41 3.21 8.76
C PHE A 19 2.93 1.75 8.77
N LEU A 20 3.00 1.05 7.64
CA LEU A 20 2.53 -0.34 7.51
C LEU A 20 3.35 -1.30 8.38
N ARG A 21 4.66 -1.09 8.48
CA ARG A 21 5.51 -1.84 9.40
C ARG A 21 5.04 -1.69 10.84
N ARG A 22 4.76 -0.47 11.28
CA ARG A 22 4.25 -0.21 12.63
C ARG A 22 2.91 -0.90 12.86
N MET A 23 1.99 -0.87 11.90
CA MET A 23 0.70 -1.56 12.01
C MET A 23 0.87 -3.08 12.13
N MET A 24 1.80 -3.65 11.37
CA MET A 24 2.11 -5.07 11.39
C MET A 24 2.71 -5.49 12.73
N ASP A 25 3.73 -4.78 13.22
CA ASP A 25 4.40 -5.10 14.47
C ASP A 25 3.42 -5.07 15.64
N GLU A 26 2.56 -4.06 15.71
CA GLU A 26 1.51 -3.94 16.73
C GLU A 26 0.47 -5.06 16.63
N ALA A 27 0.03 -5.40 15.41
CA ALA A 27 -0.94 -6.48 15.20
C ALA A 27 -0.37 -7.83 15.64
N VAL A 28 0.86 -8.14 15.25
CA VAL A 28 1.53 -9.40 15.61
C VAL A 28 1.72 -9.49 17.13
N GLN A 29 2.26 -8.43 17.75
CA GLN A 29 2.47 -8.40 19.18
C GLN A 29 1.16 -8.60 19.95
N HIS A 30 0.13 -7.79 19.63
CA HIS A 30 -1.17 -7.91 20.28
C HIS A 30 -1.76 -9.30 20.15
N CYS A 31 -1.74 -9.89 18.94
CA CYS A 31 -2.33 -11.20 18.69
C CYS A 31 -1.55 -12.34 19.34
N ARG A 32 -0.24 -12.20 19.58
CA ARG A 32 0.56 -13.17 20.34
C ARG A 32 0.24 -13.13 21.84
N GLU A 33 0.12 -11.95 22.41
CA GLU A 33 -0.04 -11.75 23.85
C GLU A 33 -1.49 -11.95 24.31
N ARG A 34 -2.48 -11.67 23.47
CA ARG A 34 -3.89 -11.77 23.82
C ARG A 34 -4.36 -13.20 23.77
N LEU A 35 -4.82 -13.71 24.94
CA LEU A 35 -5.43 -15.03 25.06
C LEU A 35 -6.96 -14.93 25.01
N VAL A 36 -7.59 -15.82 24.25
CA VAL A 36 -9.04 -16.04 24.19
C VAL A 36 -9.27 -17.55 24.19
N GLY A 37 -10.14 -18.03 25.08
CA GLY A 37 -10.36 -19.47 25.22
C GLY A 37 -9.11 -20.27 25.61
N GLY A 38 -8.14 -19.61 26.30
CA GLY A 38 -6.89 -20.24 26.73
C GLY A 38 -5.78 -20.33 25.69
N VAL A 39 -6.04 -19.85 24.45
CA VAL A 39 -5.05 -19.85 23.36
C VAL A 39 -4.81 -18.45 22.81
N SER A 40 -3.64 -18.24 22.19
CA SER A 40 -3.30 -16.97 21.53
C SER A 40 -4.27 -16.67 20.40
N LEU A 41 -4.57 -15.36 20.18
CA LEU A 41 -5.38 -14.94 19.04
C LEU A 41 -4.81 -15.42 17.70
N LEU A 42 -3.50 -15.57 17.55
CA LEU A 42 -2.87 -16.09 16.33
C LEU A 42 -3.28 -17.54 15.98
N ASN A 43 -3.88 -18.29 16.92
CA ASN A 43 -4.36 -19.63 16.63
C ASN A 43 -5.68 -19.66 15.85
N TYR A 44 -6.33 -18.50 15.67
CA TYR A 44 -7.57 -18.38 14.93
C TYR A 44 -7.32 -17.99 13.47
N ASP A 45 -7.90 -18.72 12.53
CA ASP A 45 -7.67 -18.52 11.08
C ASP A 45 -8.04 -17.13 10.59
N GLN A 46 -9.15 -16.56 11.07
CA GLN A 46 -9.57 -15.21 10.71
C GLN A 46 -8.59 -14.13 11.20
N VAL A 47 -7.90 -14.38 12.34
CA VAL A 47 -6.87 -13.49 12.86
C VAL A 47 -5.61 -13.58 12.01
N ARG A 48 -5.16 -14.81 11.72
CA ARG A 48 -4.01 -15.03 10.80
C ARG A 48 -4.25 -14.40 9.43
N SER A 49 -5.44 -14.57 8.88
CA SER A 49 -5.82 -13.95 7.60
C SER A 49 -5.67 -12.43 7.61
N ARG A 50 -6.13 -11.75 8.69
CA ARG A 50 -5.98 -10.29 8.81
C ARG A 50 -4.53 -9.86 8.99
N VAL A 51 -3.75 -10.58 9.80
CA VAL A 51 -2.32 -10.29 9.96
C VAL A 51 -1.57 -10.48 8.64
N SER A 52 -1.83 -11.58 7.92
CA SER A 52 -1.25 -11.84 6.60
C SER A 52 -1.63 -10.76 5.57
N GLN A 53 -2.84 -10.23 5.66
CA GLN A 53 -3.28 -9.13 4.80
C GLN A 53 -2.48 -7.84 5.06
N ILE A 54 -2.24 -7.48 6.33
CA ILE A 54 -1.38 -6.33 6.68
C ILE A 54 0.04 -6.56 6.14
N GLN A 55 0.56 -7.78 6.30
CA GLN A 55 1.87 -8.17 5.76
C GLN A 55 1.92 -8.00 4.23
N SER A 56 0.88 -8.42 3.52
CA SER A 56 0.79 -8.26 2.06
C SER A 56 0.82 -6.79 1.65
N TYR A 57 0.13 -5.90 2.36
CA TYR A 57 0.17 -4.46 2.10
C TYR A 57 1.58 -3.89 2.30
N PHE A 58 2.28 -4.31 3.35
CA PHE A 58 3.66 -3.92 3.59
C PHE A 58 4.58 -4.40 2.46
N THR A 59 4.42 -5.64 2.00
CA THR A 59 5.22 -6.20 0.89
C THR A 59 5.02 -5.41 -0.40
N VAL A 60 3.77 -5.11 -0.77
CA VAL A 60 3.48 -4.29 -1.97
C VAL A 60 4.07 -2.88 -1.81
N CYS A 61 3.93 -2.27 -0.64
CA CYS A 61 4.51 -0.96 -0.38
C CYS A 61 6.04 -0.96 -0.52
N SER A 62 6.70 -2.02 -0.01
CA SER A 62 8.15 -2.19 -0.14
C SER A 62 8.58 -2.32 -1.62
N ALA A 63 7.82 -3.06 -2.41
CA ALA A 63 8.05 -3.16 -3.85
C ALA A 63 7.88 -1.80 -4.57
N MET A 64 6.84 -1.03 -4.21
CA MET A 64 6.64 0.33 -4.74
C MET A 64 7.79 1.27 -4.33
N CYS A 65 8.28 1.17 -3.11
CA CYS A 65 9.42 1.95 -2.63
C CYS A 65 10.70 1.62 -3.42
N ASN A 66 10.97 0.35 -3.65
CA ASN A 66 12.10 -0.09 -4.46
C ASN A 66 11.98 0.39 -5.91
N PHE A 67 10.78 0.27 -6.50
CA PHE A 67 10.50 0.79 -7.84
C PHE A 67 10.81 2.28 -7.94
N THR A 68 10.32 3.10 -7.01
CA THR A 68 10.56 4.55 -7.04
C THR A 68 12.03 4.88 -6.81
N ALA A 69 12.70 4.24 -5.88
CA ALA A 69 14.12 4.45 -5.60
C ALA A 69 15.00 4.13 -6.82
N THR A 70 14.65 3.08 -7.57
CA THR A 70 15.43 2.64 -8.73
C THR A 70 15.12 3.45 -9.99
N ASN A 71 13.84 3.78 -10.24
CA ASN A 71 13.39 4.33 -11.53
C ASN A 71 13.18 5.85 -11.52
N VAL A 72 13.19 6.49 -10.34
CA VAL A 72 12.89 7.90 -10.16
C VAL A 72 14.03 8.63 -9.46
N PRO A 73 15.21 8.78 -10.09
CA PRO A 73 16.29 9.56 -9.51
C PRO A 73 15.87 11.01 -9.31
N LEU A 74 16.48 11.69 -8.34
CA LEU A 74 16.15 13.07 -7.95
C LEU A 74 16.21 14.08 -9.10
N THR A 75 17.06 13.81 -10.09
CA THR A 75 17.25 14.66 -11.30
C THR A 75 16.22 14.41 -12.39
N LYS A 76 15.43 13.31 -12.31
CA LYS A 76 14.46 12.95 -13.35
C LYS A 76 13.24 13.88 -13.28
N ASN A 77 12.83 14.41 -14.43
CA ASN A 77 11.56 15.11 -14.55
C ASN A 77 10.40 14.09 -14.54
N THR A 78 9.51 14.21 -13.56
CA THR A 78 8.39 13.28 -13.31
C THR A 78 7.06 13.75 -13.91
N ALA A 79 7.05 14.86 -14.67
CA ALA A 79 5.81 15.45 -15.21
C ALA A 79 5.02 14.49 -16.13
N LYS A 80 5.67 13.47 -16.70
CA LYS A 80 5.04 12.45 -17.57
C LYS A 80 4.75 11.12 -16.84
N MET A 81 4.94 11.05 -15.56
CA MET A 81 4.71 9.86 -14.73
C MET A 81 3.36 9.95 -13.98
N ASP A 82 2.34 10.44 -14.66
CA ASP A 82 1.02 10.67 -14.06
C ASP A 82 0.35 9.36 -13.62
N VAL A 83 0.41 8.33 -14.43
CA VAL A 83 -0.21 7.02 -14.10
C VAL A 83 0.48 6.39 -12.91
N GLU A 84 1.82 6.30 -12.94
CA GLU A 84 2.62 5.69 -11.87
C GLU A 84 2.48 6.48 -10.56
N ALA A 85 2.61 7.80 -10.62
CA ALA A 85 2.51 8.65 -9.42
C ALA A 85 1.13 8.57 -8.78
N ASN A 86 0.07 8.62 -9.59
CA ASN A 86 -1.30 8.54 -9.13
C ASN A 86 -1.62 7.15 -8.56
N ALA A 87 -1.19 6.08 -9.24
CA ALA A 87 -1.41 4.71 -8.81
C ALA A 87 -0.69 4.40 -7.49
N ILE A 88 0.58 4.78 -7.38
CA ILE A 88 1.36 4.58 -6.16
C ILE A 88 0.69 5.28 -4.97
N LYS A 89 0.34 6.57 -5.12
CA LYS A 89 -0.28 7.32 -4.03
C LYS A 89 -1.63 6.73 -3.63
N SER A 90 -2.52 6.48 -4.58
CA SER A 90 -3.89 6.03 -4.27
C SER A 90 -3.91 4.62 -3.67
N VAL A 91 -3.21 3.67 -4.27
CA VAL A 91 -3.15 2.28 -3.77
C VAL A 91 -2.52 2.20 -2.39
N LEU A 92 -1.39 2.90 -2.21
CA LEU A 92 -0.69 2.88 -0.93
C LEU A 92 -1.52 3.47 0.20
N THR A 93 -2.14 4.63 -0.03
CA THR A 93 -2.93 5.28 1.02
C THR A 93 -4.22 4.51 1.35
N ASP A 94 -4.77 3.76 0.39
CA ASP A 94 -5.84 2.80 0.64
C ASP A 94 -5.35 1.63 1.50
N TYR A 95 -4.14 1.13 1.26
CA TYR A 95 -3.55 0.08 2.09
C TYR A 95 -3.24 0.53 3.51
N MET A 96 -2.77 1.76 3.69
CA MET A 96 -2.59 2.35 5.01
C MET A 96 -3.91 2.38 5.79
N GLN A 97 -4.99 2.85 5.17
CA GLN A 97 -6.31 2.89 5.79
C GLN A 97 -6.85 1.48 6.11
N LYS A 98 -6.72 0.53 5.18
CA LYS A 98 -7.15 -0.87 5.38
C LYS A 98 -6.35 -1.56 6.49
N ALA A 99 -5.04 -1.30 6.56
CA ALA A 99 -4.19 -1.83 7.63
C ALA A 99 -4.61 -1.29 9.01
N SER A 100 -4.87 0.02 9.10
CA SER A 100 -5.37 0.65 10.33
C SER A 100 -6.70 0.06 10.79
N GLN A 101 -7.65 -0.13 9.89
CA GLN A 101 -8.93 -0.76 10.18
C GLN A 101 -8.76 -2.23 10.60
N SER A 102 -7.84 -2.96 9.97
CA SER A 102 -7.53 -4.34 10.36
C SER A 102 -6.92 -4.42 11.75
N LEU A 103 -5.99 -3.52 12.08
CA LEU A 103 -5.41 -3.41 13.42
C LEU A 103 -6.47 -3.06 14.46
N LEU A 104 -7.35 -2.09 14.16
CA LEU A 104 -8.46 -1.72 15.03
C LEU A 104 -9.36 -2.93 15.36
N GLN A 105 -9.70 -3.70 14.33
CA GLN A 105 -10.53 -4.91 14.48
C GLN A 105 -9.83 -5.99 15.33
N LEU A 106 -8.53 -6.21 15.14
CA LEU A 106 -7.73 -7.16 15.90
C LEU A 106 -7.61 -6.76 17.37
N THR A 107 -7.46 -5.47 17.64
CA THR A 107 -7.26 -4.92 18.98
C THR A 107 -8.57 -4.88 19.79
N GLY A 108 -9.71 -4.82 19.11
CA GLY A 108 -11.04 -4.79 19.74
C GLY A 108 -11.26 -3.49 20.54
N ALA A 109 -11.87 -3.60 21.73
CA ALA A 109 -12.29 -2.43 22.54
C ALA A 109 -11.17 -1.43 22.86
N LYS A 110 -9.93 -1.89 23.03
CA LYS A 110 -8.77 -0.99 23.23
C LYS A 110 -8.54 -0.05 22.04
N GLY A 111 -8.92 -0.48 20.84
CA GLY A 111 -8.78 0.30 19.62
C GLY A 111 -9.69 1.53 19.53
N TYR A 112 -10.74 1.62 20.34
CA TYR A 112 -11.57 2.83 20.41
C TYR A 112 -10.87 4.01 21.10
N ARG A 113 -9.79 3.76 21.78
CA ARG A 113 -9.03 4.79 22.50
C ARG A 113 -8.13 5.55 21.50
N LEU A 114 -8.22 6.88 21.48
CA LEU A 114 -7.38 7.74 20.63
C LEU A 114 -5.92 7.84 21.14
N ASP A 115 -5.66 7.47 22.37
CA ASP A 115 -4.32 7.33 22.92
C ASP A 115 -3.68 5.96 22.57
N HIS A 116 -4.45 5.03 22.02
CA HIS A 116 -3.97 3.76 21.51
C HIS A 116 -3.70 3.83 19.99
N ILE A 117 -2.58 3.24 19.56
CA ILE A 117 -2.14 3.30 18.16
C ILE A 117 -3.20 2.79 17.17
N ALA A 118 -3.99 1.76 17.54
CA ALA A 118 -5.02 1.21 16.67
C ALA A 118 -6.14 2.22 16.36
N GLY A 119 -6.61 2.96 17.36
CA GLY A 119 -7.62 4.02 17.16
C GLY A 119 -7.03 5.23 16.44
N ARG A 120 -5.85 5.68 16.89
CA ARG A 120 -5.18 6.84 16.32
C ARG A 120 -4.80 6.65 14.86
N SER A 121 -4.29 5.49 14.48
CA SER A 121 -3.87 5.22 13.10
C SER A 121 -5.00 5.33 12.08
N THR A 122 -6.25 5.05 12.46
CA THR A 122 -7.40 5.18 11.55
C THR A 122 -7.71 6.64 11.23
N VAL A 123 -7.48 7.53 12.18
CA VAL A 123 -7.64 8.98 11.99
C VAL A 123 -6.44 9.54 11.24
N ASP A 124 -5.23 9.18 11.65
CA ASP A 124 -3.98 9.70 11.10
C ASP A 124 -3.74 9.26 9.64
N SER A 125 -4.24 8.09 9.22
CA SER A 125 -4.11 7.62 7.83
C SER A 125 -5.15 8.23 6.87
N ARG A 126 -6.28 8.72 7.37
CA ARG A 126 -7.38 9.22 6.52
C ARG A 126 -7.01 10.43 5.65
N PRO A 127 -6.29 11.46 6.15
CA PRO A 127 -5.92 12.61 5.35
C PRO A 127 -5.13 12.25 4.08
N PHE A 128 -4.35 11.16 4.11
CA PHE A 128 -3.54 10.73 2.97
C PHE A 128 -4.35 10.28 1.76
N GLN A 129 -5.61 9.87 1.94
CA GLN A 129 -6.52 9.59 0.83
C GLN A 129 -7.13 10.85 0.21
N ILE A 130 -7.01 11.99 0.87
CA ILE A 130 -7.71 13.24 0.52
C ILE A 130 -6.77 14.27 -0.10
N PHE A 131 -5.62 14.56 0.56
CA PHE A 131 -4.74 15.63 0.11
C PHE A 131 -3.91 15.23 -1.12
N GLU A 132 -3.34 16.23 -1.81
CA GLU A 132 -2.63 16.08 -3.08
C GLU A 132 -3.45 15.39 -4.20
N GLY A 133 -4.76 15.59 -4.16
CA GLY A 133 -5.75 14.93 -5.00
C GLY A 133 -6.34 13.72 -4.29
N SER A 134 -7.68 13.75 -4.13
CA SER A 134 -8.37 12.60 -3.54
C SER A 134 -8.16 11.34 -4.37
N ASN A 135 -8.17 10.18 -3.73
CA ASN A 135 -7.98 8.91 -4.43
C ASN A 135 -8.99 8.71 -5.56
N ASP A 136 -10.25 9.15 -5.38
CA ASP A 136 -11.27 9.05 -6.42
C ASP A 136 -10.88 9.80 -7.70
N ILE A 137 -10.38 11.03 -7.56
CA ILE A 137 -9.89 11.83 -8.69
C ILE A 137 -8.66 11.20 -9.32
N LEU A 138 -7.76 10.63 -8.51
CA LEU A 138 -6.56 9.97 -9.04
C LEU A 138 -6.91 8.69 -9.82
N TYR A 139 -7.85 7.89 -9.35
CA TYR A 139 -8.35 6.73 -10.10
C TYR A 139 -9.00 7.13 -11.43
N GLN A 140 -9.78 8.22 -11.45
CA GLN A 140 -10.32 8.76 -12.68
C GLN A 140 -9.19 9.18 -13.64
N GLN A 141 -8.21 9.94 -13.19
CA GLN A 141 -7.09 10.40 -14.00
C GLN A 141 -6.27 9.24 -14.57
N ILE A 142 -6.03 8.17 -13.78
CA ILE A 142 -5.38 6.96 -14.26
C ILE A 142 -6.17 6.35 -15.42
N SER A 143 -7.47 6.18 -15.24
CA SER A 143 -8.35 5.61 -16.27
C SER A 143 -8.34 6.45 -17.55
N GLU A 144 -8.44 7.77 -17.44
CA GLU A 144 -8.40 8.69 -18.58
C GLU A 144 -7.06 8.62 -19.32
N SER A 145 -5.93 8.58 -18.60
CA SER A 145 -4.59 8.47 -19.19
C SER A 145 -4.39 7.14 -19.92
N ILE A 146 -4.83 6.03 -19.33
CA ILE A 146 -4.76 4.71 -19.96
C ILE A 146 -5.65 4.69 -21.22
N MET A 147 -6.89 5.14 -21.15
CA MET A 147 -7.80 5.20 -22.29
C MET A 147 -7.25 6.07 -23.42
N LYS A 148 -6.62 7.20 -23.09
CA LYS A 148 -5.95 8.05 -24.08
C LYS A 148 -4.77 7.34 -24.76
N ALA A 149 -3.98 6.60 -23.99
CA ALA A 149 -2.86 5.83 -24.53
C ALA A 149 -3.35 4.68 -25.44
N MET A 150 -4.38 3.95 -25.02
CA MET A 150 -5.00 2.87 -25.84
C MET A 150 -5.52 3.41 -27.18
N ARG A 151 -6.21 4.56 -27.17
CA ARG A 151 -6.71 5.19 -28.40
C ARG A 151 -5.57 5.55 -29.37
N LYS A 152 -4.43 6.03 -28.87
CA LYS A 152 -3.25 6.36 -29.70
C LYS A 152 -2.71 5.13 -30.46
N VAL A 153 -2.70 3.97 -29.81
CA VAL A 153 -2.20 2.70 -30.40
C VAL A 153 -3.33 1.87 -31.02
N LYS A 154 -4.56 2.42 -31.08
CA LYS A 154 -5.77 1.75 -31.58
C LYS A 154 -6.04 0.39 -30.92
N SER A 155 -5.63 0.23 -29.66
CA SER A 155 -5.95 -0.96 -28.88
C SER A 155 -7.38 -0.89 -28.35
N THR A 156 -8.13 -1.99 -28.49
CA THR A 156 -9.50 -2.13 -27.97
C THR A 156 -9.57 -3.03 -26.74
N ASN A 157 -8.50 -3.74 -26.44
CA ASN A 157 -8.41 -4.67 -25.31
C ASN A 157 -7.39 -4.17 -24.29
N LEU A 158 -7.88 -3.88 -23.08
CA LEU A 158 -7.05 -3.39 -21.98
C LEU A 158 -5.97 -4.41 -21.56
N TYR A 159 -6.32 -5.68 -21.51
CA TYR A 159 -5.40 -6.75 -21.13
C TYR A 159 -4.22 -6.88 -22.10
N ASP A 160 -4.50 -6.86 -23.39
CA ASP A 160 -3.47 -6.93 -24.43
C ASP A 160 -2.60 -5.65 -24.44
N PHE A 161 -3.20 -4.50 -24.17
CA PHE A 161 -2.46 -3.24 -24.01
C PHE A 161 -1.50 -3.30 -22.81
N LEU A 162 -1.96 -3.81 -21.67
CA LEU A 162 -1.14 -3.90 -20.45
C LEU A 162 -0.07 -4.99 -20.53
N LYS A 163 -0.27 -6.05 -21.32
CA LYS A 163 0.78 -7.06 -21.59
C LYS A 163 2.04 -6.51 -22.25
N GLY A 164 1.93 -5.42 -23.00
CA GLY A 164 3.07 -4.74 -23.63
C GLY A 164 3.98 -4.02 -22.61
N TYR A 165 3.51 -3.79 -21.38
CA TYR A 165 4.38 -3.44 -20.27
C TYR A 165 5.02 -4.74 -19.78
N ASP A 166 6.30 -4.92 -20.12
CA ASP A 166 7.08 -6.08 -19.71
C ASP A 166 7.12 -6.15 -18.17
N LEU A 167 6.13 -6.81 -17.61
CA LEU A 167 6.07 -7.18 -16.20
C LEU A 167 7.01 -8.38 -15.97
N THR A 168 8.25 -8.26 -16.39
CA THR A 168 9.30 -9.17 -15.95
C THR A 168 9.45 -8.98 -14.45
N ILE A 169 8.66 -9.77 -13.73
CA ILE A 169 8.92 -10.02 -12.31
C ILE A 169 10.25 -10.77 -12.31
N GLN A 170 11.33 -10.02 -12.33
CA GLN A 170 12.60 -10.58 -11.91
C GLN A 170 12.37 -11.03 -10.47
N SER A 171 12.34 -12.35 -10.29
CA SER A 171 12.38 -12.97 -8.97
C SER A 171 13.70 -12.53 -8.31
N SER A 172 13.68 -11.37 -7.68
CA SER A 172 14.80 -10.95 -6.85
C SER A 172 14.82 -11.88 -5.64
N ASP A 173 16.01 -12.20 -5.13
CA ASP A 173 16.20 -12.96 -3.89
C ASP A 173 15.40 -12.38 -2.71
N TYR A 174 15.01 -11.10 -2.81
CA TYR A 174 14.12 -10.41 -1.89
C TYR A 174 12.76 -11.12 -1.66
N PHE A 175 12.18 -11.76 -2.68
CA PHE A 175 10.94 -12.54 -2.51
C PHE A 175 11.16 -13.90 -1.84
N LYS A 176 12.37 -14.46 -1.92
CA LYS A 176 12.68 -15.72 -1.23
C LYS A 176 12.68 -15.55 0.28
N ASP A 177 13.19 -14.43 0.78
CA ASP A 177 13.24 -14.15 2.23
C ASP A 177 11.87 -13.81 2.81
N VAL A 178 10.97 -13.22 2.01
CA VAL A 178 9.60 -12.88 2.45
C VAL A 178 8.69 -14.12 2.51
N LEU A 179 8.95 -15.15 1.70
CA LEU A 179 8.16 -16.39 1.69
C LEU A 179 8.61 -17.40 2.75
N ASN A 180 9.76 -17.21 3.39
CA ASN A 180 10.29 -18.04 4.47
C ASN A 180 9.86 -17.57 5.87
N PHE A 181 8.75 -16.84 6.00
CA PHE A 181 8.19 -16.54 7.30
C PHE A 181 7.62 -17.84 7.93
N GLU A 182 8.40 -18.48 8.78
CA GLU A 182 7.84 -19.36 9.81
C GLU A 182 7.03 -18.49 10.78
N ILE A 183 5.72 -18.70 10.77
CA ILE A 183 4.76 -18.12 11.71
C ILE A 183 4.87 -18.84 13.04
#